data_134c426669838017f0a5ed169f65cbad
#
_entry.id   134c426669838017f0a5ed169f65cbad
#
_cell.length_a   1.000
_cell.length_b   1.000
_cell.length_c   1.000
_cell.angle_alpha   90.00
_cell.angle_beta   90.00
_cell.angle_gamma   90.00
#
_symmetry.space_group_name_H-M   'P 1'
#
loop_
_entity.id
_entity.type
_entity.pdbx_description
1 polymer ?
#
loop_
_entity_poly.entity_id
_entity_poly.type
_entity_poly.pdbx_seq_one_letter_code
_entity_poly.pdbx_strand_id
1 'polypeptide(L)'
;MENFDVLKNDEKAIFKLRTIYQKYGYTQYKMSKFEEYDLYVRNKKFLVSDNIITFTDTDGKLMALKPDVTLSIIKNTKDEKNTTEKVYYNENVYRVSKGTNSFKEIMQTGLECIGDIDDYSIFEVISLAAKSLESISEEFVLDISHLGVISEAIDKMNITEKGRKEILKCIGQKNVHGILEVCDREGADGDCLKTIVSTYGSPEKVVPVLNEIKNSDNEKSIDALVKIVTALENSGFKGKINIDFSVVSDTNYYNGFVFKGYVKGIASSVLTGGQYDNLMQKMGRKSGAIGFAVYLDMLERLETSKKDYDVDAVILYDDASDLDALNDAVNSVTLDGKSVKVVKNLPENIKYKKLLKLNGKGVETLENNA
;
A
#
# COMPACT_ATOMS: atom_id res chain seq x y z
N MET A 1 -2.67 21.49 -21.76
CA MET A 1 -3.07 20.39 -20.85
C MET A 1 -1.98 19.35 -20.97
N GLU A 2 -1.22 19.12 -19.90
CA GLU A 2 -0.23 18.05 -19.90
C GLU A 2 -0.95 16.70 -20.08
N ASN A 3 -0.48 15.93 -21.05
CA ASN A 3 -1.13 14.67 -21.42
C ASN A 3 -0.72 13.57 -20.43
N PHE A 4 -1.49 13.39 -19.35
CA PHE A 4 -1.29 12.35 -18.34
C PHE A 4 -1.55 10.92 -18.88
N ASP A 5 -1.98 10.78 -20.13
CA ASP A 5 -2.29 9.47 -20.74
C ASP A 5 -1.04 8.61 -21.02
N VAL A 6 0.14 9.25 -21.03
CA VAL A 6 1.42 8.53 -21.17
C VAL A 6 1.88 7.86 -19.88
N LEU A 7 1.35 8.28 -18.72
CA LEU A 7 1.74 7.73 -17.43
C LEU A 7 1.12 6.35 -17.19
N LYS A 8 1.90 5.45 -16.63
CA LYS A 8 1.42 4.17 -16.12
C LYS A 8 0.54 4.37 -14.88
N ASN A 9 -0.20 3.34 -14.47
CA ASN A 9 -1.09 3.42 -13.32
C ASN A 9 -0.36 3.72 -12.01
N ASP A 10 0.81 3.14 -11.78
CA ASP A 10 1.68 3.40 -10.64
C ASP A 10 2.19 4.85 -10.63
N GLU A 11 2.61 5.39 -11.78
CA GLU A 11 3.05 6.78 -11.92
C GLU A 11 1.89 7.76 -11.62
N LYS A 12 0.71 7.52 -12.22
CA LYS A 12 -0.50 8.29 -11.94
C LYS A 12 -0.86 8.28 -10.45
N ALA A 13 -0.77 7.11 -9.82
CA ALA A 13 -1.02 6.96 -8.39
C ALA A 13 -0.03 7.77 -7.56
N ILE A 14 1.28 7.71 -7.85
CA ILE A 14 2.30 8.49 -7.15
C ILE A 14 1.98 9.99 -7.17
N PHE A 15 1.65 10.56 -8.33
CA PHE A 15 1.34 11.99 -8.44
C PHE A 15 0.09 12.38 -7.65
N LYS A 16 -0.97 11.58 -7.75
CA LYS A 16 -2.21 11.82 -6.99
C LYS A 16 -1.97 11.74 -5.48
N LEU A 17 -1.31 10.68 -5.01
CA LEU A 17 -1.04 10.42 -3.59
C LEU A 17 -0.14 11.51 -2.99
N ARG A 18 0.93 11.89 -3.69
CA ARG A 18 1.80 13.01 -3.29
C ARG A 18 1.00 14.29 -3.10
N THR A 19 0.12 14.61 -4.04
CA THR A 19 -0.73 15.81 -3.97
C THR A 19 -1.66 15.76 -2.75
N ILE A 20 -2.24 14.59 -2.45
CA ILE A 20 -3.09 14.39 -1.27
C ILE A 20 -2.27 14.64 0.00
N TYR A 21 -1.12 13.96 0.17
CA TYR A 21 -0.33 14.04 1.40
C TYR A 21 0.21 15.44 1.67
N GLN A 22 0.68 16.15 0.64
CA GLN A 22 1.15 17.54 0.78
C GLN A 22 0.05 18.49 1.26
N LYS A 23 -1.21 18.29 0.85
CA LYS A 23 -2.35 19.11 1.32
C LYS A 23 -2.60 18.95 2.83
N TYR A 24 -2.17 17.84 3.44
CA TYR A 24 -2.27 17.57 4.89
C TYR A 24 -0.98 17.89 5.64
N GLY A 25 -0.04 18.58 5.00
CA GLY A 25 1.20 19.04 5.63
C GLY A 25 2.30 17.99 5.74
N TYR A 26 2.17 16.85 5.07
CA TYR A 26 3.23 15.85 5.00
C TYR A 26 4.35 16.32 4.08
N THR A 27 5.58 16.20 4.53
CA THR A 27 6.80 16.55 3.78
C THR A 27 7.47 15.31 3.20
N GLN A 28 8.12 15.46 2.03
CA GLN A 28 8.76 14.31 1.40
C GLN A 28 10.00 13.88 2.17
N TYR A 29 10.03 12.62 2.58
CA TYR A 29 11.22 11.96 3.11
C TYR A 29 11.92 11.18 1.99
N LYS A 30 13.20 11.43 1.81
CA LYS A 30 14.09 10.68 0.89
C LYS A 30 15.12 9.93 1.67
N MET A 31 15.37 8.69 1.29
CA MET A 31 16.35 7.85 1.96
C MET A 31 17.28 7.15 0.96
N SER A 32 18.39 6.64 1.46
CA SER A 32 19.29 5.79 0.67
C SER A 32 18.61 4.46 0.32
N LYS A 33 19.02 3.83 -0.77
CA LYS A 33 18.59 2.47 -1.14
C LYS A 33 19.16 1.41 -0.19
N PHE A 34 20.22 1.74 0.54
CA PHE A 34 20.93 0.85 1.45
C PHE A 34 21.26 1.55 2.76
N GLU A 35 21.34 0.75 3.81
CA GLU A 35 21.66 1.13 5.18
C GLU A 35 22.66 0.14 5.77
N GLU A 36 23.26 0.49 6.91
CA GLU A 36 24.09 -0.46 7.66
C GLU A 36 23.23 -1.68 8.08
N TYR A 37 23.74 -2.89 7.85
CA TYR A 37 23.04 -4.14 8.16
C TYR A 37 22.62 -4.26 9.62
N ASP A 38 23.41 -3.68 10.54
CA ASP A 38 23.15 -3.65 11.98
C ASP A 38 21.78 -3.07 12.35
N LEU A 39 21.29 -2.07 11.60
CA LEU A 39 19.95 -1.50 11.82
C LEU A 39 18.87 -2.57 11.77
N TYR A 40 18.97 -3.44 10.78
CA TYR A 40 17.98 -4.48 10.54
C TYR A 40 18.15 -5.69 11.46
N VAL A 41 19.38 -6.07 11.79
CA VAL A 41 19.64 -7.19 12.71
C VAL A 41 19.07 -6.91 14.09
N ARG A 42 19.33 -5.71 14.62
CA ARG A 42 18.82 -5.30 15.94
C ARG A 42 17.28 -5.25 15.99
N ASN A 43 16.64 -5.04 14.85
CA ASN A 43 15.20 -4.89 14.70
C ASN A 43 14.56 -6.05 13.92
N LYS A 44 15.23 -7.21 13.82
CA LYS A 44 14.80 -8.34 12.97
C LYS A 44 13.37 -8.81 13.24
N LYS A 45 12.90 -8.75 14.48
CA LYS A 45 11.53 -9.14 14.88
C LYS A 45 10.43 -8.28 14.26
N PHE A 46 10.78 -7.09 13.76
CA PHE A 46 9.84 -6.14 13.14
C PHE A 46 9.88 -6.16 11.62
N LEU A 47 10.76 -6.97 11.02
CA LEU A 47 10.85 -7.06 9.57
C LEU A 47 9.82 -8.04 9.01
N VAL A 48 9.21 -7.67 7.90
CA VAL A 48 8.26 -8.51 7.15
C VAL A 48 8.97 -9.78 6.60
N SER A 49 10.28 -9.73 6.40
CA SER A 49 11.10 -10.84 5.90
C SER A 49 12.39 -10.98 6.69
N ASP A 50 12.71 -12.21 7.09
CA ASP A 50 13.97 -12.55 7.75
C ASP A 50 15.18 -12.51 6.80
N ASN A 51 14.94 -12.58 5.49
CA ASN A 51 15.96 -12.62 4.46
C ASN A 51 16.27 -11.20 3.99
N ILE A 52 17.44 -10.69 4.35
CA ILE A 52 17.93 -9.36 4.00
C ILE A 52 19.01 -9.52 2.93
N ILE A 53 18.95 -8.71 1.88
CA ILE A 53 19.97 -8.68 0.83
C ILE A 53 21.14 -7.83 1.33
N THR A 54 22.32 -8.43 1.47
CA THR A 54 23.51 -7.78 2.00
C THR A 54 24.64 -7.70 0.97
N PHE A 55 25.52 -6.71 1.13
CA PHE A 55 26.72 -6.51 0.35
C PHE A 55 27.76 -5.78 1.21
N THR A 56 29.00 -5.76 0.78
CA THR A 56 30.09 -5.04 1.43
C THR A 56 30.35 -3.73 0.69
N ASP A 57 30.43 -2.61 1.40
CA ASP A 57 30.81 -1.33 0.82
C ASP A 57 32.32 -1.23 0.56
N THR A 58 32.75 -0.08 0.04
CA THR A 58 34.16 0.19 -0.29
C THR A 58 35.07 0.23 0.93
N ASP A 59 34.52 0.46 2.12
CA ASP A 59 35.26 0.54 3.38
C ASP A 59 35.21 -0.78 4.18
N GLY A 60 34.65 -1.84 3.60
CA GLY A 60 34.50 -3.15 4.20
C GLY A 60 33.35 -3.30 5.18
N LYS A 61 32.45 -2.31 5.29
CA LYS A 61 31.24 -2.40 6.12
C LYS A 61 30.18 -3.27 5.48
N LEU A 62 29.48 -4.05 6.30
CA LEU A 62 28.34 -4.84 5.85
C LEU A 62 27.09 -3.94 5.74
N MET A 63 26.64 -3.78 4.52
CA MET A 63 25.46 -3.01 4.13
C MET A 63 24.30 -3.92 3.76
N ALA A 64 23.09 -3.38 3.76
CA ALA A 64 21.89 -4.07 3.33
C ALA A 64 21.06 -3.19 2.40
N LEU A 65 20.45 -3.78 1.37
CA LEU A 65 19.35 -3.15 0.67
C LEU A 65 18.15 -3.07 1.61
N LYS A 66 17.53 -1.89 1.72
CA LYS A 66 16.45 -1.65 2.68
C LYS A 66 15.24 -2.58 2.46
N PRO A 67 14.89 -3.44 3.42
CA PRO A 67 13.71 -4.29 3.36
C PRO A 67 12.45 -3.57 3.86
N ASP A 68 12.63 -2.42 4.52
CA ASP A 68 11.59 -1.64 5.17
C ASP A 68 11.93 -0.14 5.16
N VAL A 69 10.91 0.70 5.05
CA VAL A 69 11.05 2.15 5.00
C VAL A 69 10.95 2.76 6.40
N THR A 70 10.03 2.25 7.21
CA THR A 70 9.66 2.80 8.53
C THR A 70 10.84 2.82 9.50
N LEU A 71 11.65 1.74 9.52
CA LEU A 71 12.86 1.70 10.37
C LEU A 71 13.86 2.82 10.05
N SER A 72 14.07 3.12 8.77
CA SER A 72 14.95 4.21 8.35
C SER A 72 14.37 5.58 8.73
N ILE A 73 13.07 5.75 8.65
CA ILE A 73 12.39 6.99 9.07
C ILE A 73 12.55 7.17 10.57
N ILE A 74 12.21 6.18 11.39
CA ILE A 74 12.31 6.25 12.86
C ILE A 74 13.75 6.56 13.29
N LYS A 75 14.76 5.94 12.65
CA LYS A 75 16.17 6.19 12.95
C LYS A 75 16.52 7.67 12.82
N ASN A 76 15.95 8.37 11.84
CA ASN A 76 16.32 9.74 11.46
C ASN A 76 15.33 10.80 11.98
N THR A 77 14.18 10.41 12.56
CA THR A 77 13.24 11.34 13.18
C THR A 77 13.72 11.77 14.56
N LYS A 78 13.28 12.95 14.99
CA LYS A 78 13.57 13.47 16.34
C LYS A 78 12.44 13.07 17.30
N ASP A 79 12.80 12.76 18.54
CA ASP A 79 11.85 12.42 19.61
C ASP A 79 11.63 13.66 20.50
N GLU A 80 11.04 14.71 19.92
CA GLU A 80 10.76 15.96 20.60
C GLU A 80 9.35 15.92 21.24
N LYS A 81 9.20 16.33 22.50
CA LYS A 81 7.91 16.38 23.17
C LYS A 81 6.97 17.41 22.53
N ASN A 82 5.68 17.07 22.47
CA ASN A 82 4.60 17.91 21.93
C ASN A 82 4.79 18.29 20.45
N THR A 83 5.53 17.47 19.71
CA THR A 83 5.69 17.64 18.26
C THR A 83 5.23 16.40 17.51
N THR A 84 4.72 16.59 16.31
CA THR A 84 4.35 15.52 15.41
C THR A 84 5.06 15.73 14.09
N GLU A 85 5.88 14.78 13.71
CA GLU A 85 6.56 14.76 12.41
C GLU A 85 5.70 14.01 11.41
N LYS A 86 5.36 14.66 10.29
CA LYS A 86 4.52 14.13 9.22
C LYS A 86 5.34 14.01 7.95
N VAL A 87 5.63 12.79 7.53
CA VAL A 87 6.44 12.53 6.33
C VAL A 87 5.73 11.56 5.39
N TYR A 88 5.92 11.75 4.09
CA TYR A 88 5.54 10.78 3.07
C TYR A 88 6.77 10.36 2.24
N TYR A 89 6.71 9.18 1.65
CA TYR A 89 7.79 8.63 0.84
C TYR A 89 7.28 7.96 -0.44
N ASN A 90 8.19 7.87 -1.43
CA ASN A 90 8.03 7.01 -2.61
C ASN A 90 9.35 6.27 -2.77
N GLU A 91 9.40 5.02 -2.34
CA GLU A 91 10.66 4.32 -2.17
C GLU A 91 10.52 2.84 -2.54
N ASN A 92 11.61 2.28 -3.05
CA ASN A 92 11.71 0.85 -3.28
C ASN A 92 12.22 0.15 -2.01
N VAL A 93 11.57 -0.97 -1.68
CA VAL A 93 12.06 -1.93 -0.69
C VAL A 93 12.47 -3.23 -1.38
N TYR A 94 13.43 -3.92 -0.81
CA TYR A 94 14.05 -5.09 -1.39
C TYR A 94 13.82 -6.29 -0.50
N ARG A 95 13.10 -7.30 -0.99
CA ARG A 95 12.70 -8.47 -0.20
C ARG A 95 12.92 -9.75 -0.97
N VAL A 96 13.09 -10.85 -0.24
CA VAL A 96 13.10 -12.18 -0.83
C VAL A 96 11.67 -12.73 -0.86
N SER A 97 11.21 -13.15 -2.02
CA SER A 97 9.89 -13.78 -2.17
C SER A 97 9.86 -15.14 -1.50
N LYS A 98 8.93 -15.39 -0.56
CA LYS A 98 8.80 -16.66 0.15
C LYS A 98 8.45 -17.85 -0.77
N GLY A 99 7.81 -17.59 -1.93
CA GLY A 99 7.39 -18.65 -2.86
C GLY A 99 8.44 -19.06 -3.88
N THR A 100 9.27 -18.11 -4.32
CA THR A 100 10.25 -18.33 -5.41
C THR A 100 11.70 -18.21 -4.95
N ASN A 101 11.94 -17.77 -3.70
CA ASN A 101 13.27 -17.40 -3.18
C ASN A 101 14.02 -16.38 -4.07
N SER A 102 13.30 -15.67 -4.94
CA SER A 102 13.88 -14.62 -5.78
C SER A 102 13.85 -13.27 -5.09
N PHE A 103 14.82 -12.44 -5.42
CA PHE A 103 14.84 -11.05 -4.98
C PHE A 103 13.74 -10.25 -5.70
N LYS A 104 13.06 -9.41 -4.94
CA LYS A 104 12.04 -8.50 -5.46
C LYS A 104 12.34 -7.09 -5.02
N GLU A 105 12.23 -6.19 -5.97
CA GLU A 105 12.11 -4.76 -5.74
C GLU A 105 10.61 -4.42 -5.73
N ILE A 106 10.15 -3.82 -4.64
CA ILE A 106 8.74 -3.50 -4.44
C ILE A 106 8.64 -1.99 -4.25
N MET A 107 7.98 -1.32 -5.19
CA MET A 107 7.76 0.11 -5.09
C MET A 107 6.59 0.41 -4.14
N GLN A 108 6.85 1.26 -3.16
CA GLN A 108 5.87 1.68 -2.17
C GLN A 108 5.78 3.21 -2.11
N THR A 109 4.56 3.70 -1.99
CA THR A 109 4.32 5.05 -1.51
C THR A 109 3.57 4.98 -0.20
N GLY A 110 3.89 5.85 0.75
CA GLY A 110 3.25 5.80 2.05
C GLY A 110 3.51 7.06 2.84
N LEU A 111 2.96 7.10 4.04
CA LEU A 111 3.19 8.18 4.99
C LEU A 111 3.38 7.64 6.40
N GLU A 112 4.09 8.41 7.21
CA GLU A 112 4.29 8.16 8.62
C GLU A 112 4.00 9.44 9.42
N CYS A 113 3.25 9.29 10.49
CA CYS A 113 2.96 10.31 11.48
C CYS A 113 3.57 9.85 12.80
N ILE A 114 4.61 10.57 13.27
CA ILE A 114 5.44 10.16 14.42
C ILE A 114 5.45 11.30 15.42
N GLY A 115 5.23 11.00 16.70
CA GLY A 115 5.23 12.00 17.75
C GLY A 115 4.17 11.78 18.80
N ASP A 116 3.49 12.84 19.20
CA ASP A 116 2.37 12.80 20.12
C ASP A 116 1.10 12.42 19.34
N ILE A 117 0.83 11.11 19.28
CA ILE A 117 -0.27 10.54 18.48
C ILE A 117 -1.57 10.55 19.30
N ASP A 118 -2.47 11.44 18.92
CA ASP A 118 -3.82 11.57 19.46
C ASP A 118 -4.90 10.98 18.54
N ASP A 119 -6.14 11.05 18.97
CA ASP A 119 -7.30 10.57 18.21
C ASP A 119 -7.41 11.23 16.82
N TYR A 120 -7.04 12.53 16.72
CA TYR A 120 -7.08 13.21 15.43
C TYR A 120 -5.98 12.70 14.49
N SER A 121 -4.78 12.48 14.99
CA SER A 121 -3.66 11.92 14.23
C SER A 121 -4.02 10.54 13.68
N ILE A 122 -4.65 9.69 14.49
CA ILE A 122 -5.15 8.37 14.09
C ILE A 122 -6.22 8.50 13.00
N PHE A 123 -7.22 9.34 13.24
CA PHE A 123 -8.29 9.61 12.26
C PHE A 123 -7.74 10.16 10.94
N GLU A 124 -6.83 11.13 11.00
CA GLU A 124 -6.23 11.73 9.80
C GLU A 124 -5.50 10.68 8.96
N VAL A 125 -4.65 9.86 9.58
CA VAL A 125 -3.87 8.82 8.86
C VAL A 125 -4.79 7.79 8.23
N ILE A 126 -5.80 7.29 8.95
CA ILE A 126 -6.74 6.30 8.39
C ILE A 126 -7.63 6.94 7.31
N SER A 127 -8.04 8.21 7.48
CA SER A 127 -8.75 8.96 6.44
C SER A 127 -7.90 9.13 5.19
N LEU A 128 -6.60 9.41 5.33
CA LEU A 128 -5.66 9.49 4.21
C LEU A 128 -5.45 8.14 3.54
N ALA A 129 -5.48 7.04 4.28
CA ALA A 129 -5.48 5.69 3.70
C ALA A 129 -6.72 5.46 2.83
N ALA A 130 -7.92 5.82 3.30
CA ALA A 130 -9.16 5.74 2.53
C ALA A 130 -9.12 6.63 1.28
N LYS A 131 -8.68 7.91 1.41
CA LYS A 131 -8.49 8.83 0.26
C LYS A 131 -7.48 8.31 -0.75
N SER A 132 -6.44 7.63 -0.29
CA SER A 132 -5.44 7.00 -1.15
C SER A 132 -6.06 5.91 -2.01
N LEU A 133 -6.87 5.03 -1.41
CA LEU A 133 -7.61 3.99 -2.13
C LEU A 133 -8.61 4.58 -3.11
N GLU A 134 -9.41 5.57 -2.68
CA GLU A 134 -10.37 6.29 -3.52
C GLU A 134 -9.71 6.93 -4.75
N SER A 135 -8.51 7.48 -4.60
CA SER A 135 -7.75 8.06 -5.71
C SER A 135 -7.26 7.04 -6.74
N ILE A 136 -7.15 5.76 -6.32
CA ILE A 136 -6.75 4.63 -7.17
C ILE A 136 -7.97 3.99 -7.84
N SER A 137 -9.03 3.75 -7.08
CA SER A 137 -10.27 3.11 -7.56
C SER A 137 -11.47 3.58 -6.75
N GLU A 138 -12.58 3.87 -7.43
CA GLU A 138 -13.86 4.16 -6.76
C GLU A 138 -14.44 2.93 -6.03
N GLU A 139 -14.09 1.72 -6.48
CA GLU A 139 -14.51 0.47 -5.85
C GLU A 139 -13.39 -0.05 -4.94
N PHE A 140 -13.39 0.43 -3.71
CA PHE A 140 -12.44 0.00 -2.67
C PHE A 140 -13.13 -0.32 -1.36
N VAL A 141 -12.41 -1.00 -0.49
CA VAL A 141 -12.78 -1.27 0.91
C VAL A 141 -11.54 -1.10 1.78
N LEU A 142 -11.72 -0.48 2.94
CA LEU A 142 -10.72 -0.38 3.99
C LEU A 142 -11.20 -1.18 5.20
N ASP A 143 -10.56 -2.32 5.47
CA ASP A 143 -10.79 -3.14 6.65
C ASP A 143 -9.95 -2.60 7.81
N ILE A 144 -10.59 -2.33 8.94
CA ILE A 144 -9.98 -1.75 10.14
C ILE A 144 -10.17 -2.70 11.32
N SER A 145 -9.14 -2.85 12.13
CA SER A 145 -9.14 -3.56 13.40
C SER A 145 -8.45 -2.73 14.48
N HIS A 146 -8.72 -3.06 15.75
CA HIS A 146 -7.97 -2.55 16.88
C HIS A 146 -7.43 -3.76 17.68
N LEU A 147 -6.11 -3.91 17.70
CA LEU A 147 -5.46 -5.07 18.32
C LEU A 147 -5.72 -5.19 19.82
N GLY A 148 -5.99 -4.07 20.50
CA GLY A 148 -6.38 -4.06 21.92
C GLY A 148 -7.60 -4.93 22.18
N VAL A 149 -8.64 -4.87 21.33
CA VAL A 149 -9.86 -5.68 21.49
C VAL A 149 -9.54 -7.19 21.50
N ILE A 150 -8.61 -7.62 20.65
CA ILE A 150 -8.20 -9.02 20.57
C ILE A 150 -7.28 -9.38 21.73
N SER A 151 -6.26 -8.55 22.02
CA SER A 151 -5.28 -8.87 23.06
C SER A 151 -5.91 -8.92 24.45
N GLU A 152 -6.81 -8.00 24.77
CA GLU A 152 -7.55 -7.97 26.03
C GLU A 152 -8.45 -9.20 26.21
N ALA A 153 -9.08 -9.68 25.12
CA ALA A 153 -9.84 -10.92 25.15
C ALA A 153 -8.94 -12.16 25.41
N ILE A 154 -7.76 -12.21 24.79
CA ILE A 154 -6.81 -13.32 24.97
C ILE A 154 -6.15 -13.26 26.37
N ASP A 155 -5.79 -12.08 26.87
CA ASP A 155 -5.10 -11.90 28.15
C ASP A 155 -5.92 -12.41 29.35
N LYS A 156 -7.25 -12.37 29.24
CA LYS A 156 -8.17 -12.95 30.24
C LYS A 156 -8.18 -14.48 30.30
N MET A 157 -7.76 -15.13 29.23
CA MET A 157 -7.84 -16.58 29.12
C MET A 157 -6.76 -17.32 29.92
N ASN A 158 -5.72 -16.61 30.38
CA ASN A 158 -4.62 -17.21 31.14
C ASN A 158 -3.97 -18.41 30.43
N ILE A 159 -3.85 -18.33 29.10
CA ILE A 159 -3.29 -19.37 28.24
C ILE A 159 -1.77 -19.24 28.07
N THR A 160 -1.13 -20.33 27.60
CA THR A 160 0.30 -20.32 27.31
C THR A 160 0.66 -19.39 26.14
N GLU A 161 1.92 -18.93 26.09
CA GLU A 161 2.46 -18.17 24.94
C GLU A 161 2.32 -18.92 23.60
N LYS A 162 2.39 -20.24 23.64
CA LYS A 162 2.16 -21.09 22.48
C LYS A 162 0.70 -21.05 22.05
N GLY A 163 -0.22 -21.21 22.99
CA GLY A 163 -1.67 -21.09 22.73
C GLY A 163 -2.03 -19.71 22.17
N ARG A 164 -1.48 -18.64 22.76
CA ARG A 164 -1.64 -17.25 22.25
C ARG A 164 -1.25 -17.13 20.78
N LYS A 165 -0.08 -17.62 20.38
CA LYS A 165 0.39 -17.57 18.99
C LYS A 165 -0.50 -18.39 18.04
N GLU A 166 -0.96 -19.56 18.48
CA GLU A 166 -1.87 -20.39 17.70
C GLU A 166 -3.23 -19.69 17.49
N ILE A 167 -3.79 -19.10 18.55
CA ILE A 167 -5.03 -18.31 18.48
C ILE A 167 -4.88 -17.14 17.50
N LEU A 168 -3.83 -16.32 17.61
CA LEU A 168 -3.60 -15.20 16.70
C LEU A 168 -3.49 -15.67 15.23
N LYS A 169 -2.85 -16.82 15.00
CA LYS A 169 -2.81 -17.42 13.66
C LYS A 169 -4.20 -17.82 13.17
N CYS A 170 -5.00 -18.48 14.03
CA CYS A 170 -6.38 -18.86 13.70
C CYS A 170 -7.27 -17.64 13.42
N ILE A 171 -7.13 -16.55 14.19
CA ILE A 171 -7.83 -15.27 13.96
C ILE A 171 -7.52 -14.75 12.55
N GLY A 172 -6.23 -14.65 12.20
CA GLY A 172 -5.79 -14.19 10.87
C GLY A 172 -6.31 -15.03 9.70
N GLN A 173 -6.65 -16.29 9.98
CA GLN A 173 -7.24 -17.23 9.01
C GLN A 173 -8.77 -17.30 9.07
N LYS A 174 -9.42 -16.56 9.96
CA LYS A 174 -10.86 -16.66 10.30
C LYS A 174 -11.27 -18.09 10.69
N ASN A 175 -10.34 -18.83 11.28
CA ASN A 175 -10.56 -20.21 11.70
C ASN A 175 -11.09 -20.29 13.14
N VAL A 176 -12.40 -20.06 13.28
CA VAL A 176 -13.10 -20.10 14.58
C VAL A 176 -13.00 -21.48 15.25
N HIS A 177 -13.07 -22.54 14.47
CA HIS A 177 -12.94 -23.90 15.00
C HIS A 177 -11.57 -24.12 15.65
N GLY A 178 -10.49 -23.72 14.96
CA GLY A 178 -9.14 -23.80 15.52
C GLY A 178 -8.96 -22.94 16.78
N ILE A 179 -9.64 -21.80 16.91
CA ILE A 179 -9.64 -21.00 18.14
C ILE A 179 -10.22 -21.82 19.30
N LEU A 180 -11.41 -22.40 19.09
CA LEU A 180 -12.07 -23.20 20.13
C LEU A 180 -11.27 -24.45 20.52
N GLU A 181 -10.66 -25.16 19.57
CA GLU A 181 -9.76 -26.28 19.85
C GLU A 181 -8.56 -25.89 20.74
N VAL A 182 -7.97 -24.71 20.48
CA VAL A 182 -6.88 -24.21 21.33
C VAL A 182 -7.40 -23.85 22.72
N CYS A 183 -8.55 -23.18 22.81
CA CYS A 183 -9.17 -22.81 24.08
C CYS A 183 -9.49 -24.07 24.92
N ASP A 184 -10.12 -25.07 24.33
CA ASP A 184 -10.45 -26.34 25.00
C ASP A 184 -9.17 -27.03 25.52
N ARG A 185 -8.11 -27.08 24.72
CA ARG A 185 -6.82 -27.68 25.11
C ARG A 185 -6.15 -26.93 26.27
N GLU A 186 -6.28 -25.59 26.29
CA GLU A 186 -5.70 -24.72 27.33
C GLU A 186 -6.64 -24.57 28.56
N GLY A 187 -7.86 -25.11 28.50
CA GLY A 187 -8.86 -25.00 29.58
C GLY A 187 -9.47 -23.60 29.70
N ALA A 188 -9.54 -22.87 28.61
CA ALA A 188 -10.01 -21.46 28.54
C ALA A 188 -11.36 -21.34 27.81
N ASP A 189 -12.13 -20.32 28.16
CA ASP A 189 -13.38 -19.96 27.48
C ASP A 189 -13.08 -19.16 26.20
N GLY A 190 -13.48 -19.70 25.03
CA GLY A 190 -13.30 -19.09 23.73
C GLY A 190 -14.49 -18.31 23.17
N ASP A 191 -15.62 -18.22 23.87
CA ASP A 191 -16.87 -17.66 23.32
C ASP A 191 -16.76 -16.18 22.94
N CYS A 192 -16.04 -15.41 23.75
CA CYS A 192 -15.79 -14.00 23.43
C CYS A 192 -14.99 -13.84 22.13
N LEU A 193 -13.89 -14.59 21.97
CA LEU A 193 -13.09 -14.57 20.72
C LEU A 193 -13.86 -15.10 19.52
N LYS A 194 -14.65 -16.13 19.70
CA LYS A 194 -15.56 -16.65 18.68
C LYS A 194 -16.49 -15.55 18.19
N THR A 195 -17.11 -14.80 19.10
CA THR A 195 -18.01 -13.68 18.77
C THR A 195 -17.25 -12.61 18.00
N ILE A 196 -16.11 -12.15 18.50
CA ILE A 196 -15.27 -11.12 17.85
C ILE A 196 -14.89 -11.53 16.42
N VAL A 197 -14.37 -12.75 16.24
CA VAL A 197 -13.83 -13.20 14.93
C VAL A 197 -14.93 -13.54 13.93
N SER A 198 -16.10 -13.98 14.40
CA SER A 198 -17.26 -14.24 13.55
C SER A 198 -17.98 -12.97 13.10
N THR A 199 -17.71 -11.83 13.77
CA THR A 199 -18.39 -10.57 13.52
C THR A 199 -17.50 -9.66 12.67
N TYR A 200 -17.87 -9.46 11.40
CA TYR A 200 -17.16 -8.59 10.46
C TYR A 200 -18.11 -7.91 9.48
N GLY A 201 -17.67 -6.81 8.87
CA GLY A 201 -18.40 -6.06 7.87
C GLY A 201 -18.56 -4.59 8.24
N SER A 202 -19.66 -3.96 7.76
CA SER A 202 -19.91 -2.55 7.98
C SER A 202 -20.00 -2.21 9.48
N PRO A 203 -19.61 -0.98 9.88
CA PRO A 203 -19.75 -0.52 11.26
C PRO A 203 -21.18 -0.67 11.79
N GLU A 204 -22.20 -0.40 10.98
CA GLU A 204 -23.61 -0.55 11.33
C GLU A 204 -23.95 -1.98 11.82
N LYS A 205 -23.31 -3.00 11.24
CA LYS A 205 -23.49 -4.40 11.62
C LYS A 205 -22.65 -4.79 12.85
N VAL A 206 -21.42 -4.31 12.92
CA VAL A 206 -20.42 -4.81 13.89
C VAL A 206 -20.50 -4.07 15.23
N VAL A 207 -20.71 -2.74 15.22
CA VAL A 207 -20.72 -1.91 16.43
C VAL A 207 -21.75 -2.37 17.47
N PRO A 208 -22.99 -2.75 17.11
CA PRO A 208 -23.95 -3.29 18.09
C PRO A 208 -23.40 -4.51 18.85
N VAL A 209 -22.79 -5.46 18.13
CA VAL A 209 -22.22 -6.68 18.73
C VAL A 209 -21.05 -6.34 19.66
N LEU A 210 -20.18 -5.39 19.26
CA LEU A 210 -19.09 -4.92 20.12
C LEU A 210 -19.60 -4.29 21.41
N ASN A 211 -20.71 -3.55 21.35
CA ASN A 211 -21.34 -2.96 22.55
C ASN A 211 -21.91 -4.03 23.49
N GLU A 212 -22.39 -5.17 22.97
CA GLU A 212 -22.89 -6.29 23.80
C GLU A 212 -21.77 -7.00 24.57
N ILE A 213 -20.58 -7.12 23.98
CA ILE A 213 -19.41 -7.78 24.61
C ILE A 213 -18.52 -6.79 25.39
N LYS A 214 -18.87 -5.50 25.38
CA LYS A 214 -18.12 -4.45 26.05
C LYS A 214 -18.13 -4.64 27.57
N ASN A 215 -16.95 -4.48 28.18
CA ASN A 215 -16.76 -4.57 29.62
C ASN A 215 -15.58 -3.67 30.05
N SER A 216 -15.32 -3.57 31.37
CA SER A 216 -14.30 -2.67 31.92
C SER A 216 -12.90 -2.83 31.32
N ASP A 217 -12.56 -3.96 30.74
CA ASP A 217 -11.22 -4.25 30.26
C ASP A 217 -11.06 -3.87 28.79
N ASN A 218 -12.09 -4.11 27.96
CA ASN A 218 -12.06 -3.85 26.51
C ASN A 218 -12.75 -2.53 26.08
N GLU A 219 -13.35 -1.83 27.04
CA GLU A 219 -14.11 -0.59 26.80
C GLU A 219 -13.29 0.44 26.03
N LYS A 220 -12.06 0.70 26.45
CA LYS A 220 -11.20 1.71 25.83
C LYS A 220 -10.90 1.41 24.38
N SER A 221 -10.55 0.15 24.07
CA SER A 221 -10.22 -0.29 22.71
C SER A 221 -11.44 -0.31 21.79
N ILE A 222 -12.60 -0.73 22.31
CA ILE A 222 -13.86 -0.71 21.56
C ILE A 222 -14.30 0.74 21.32
N ASP A 223 -14.26 1.62 22.32
CA ASP A 223 -14.67 3.02 22.17
C ASP A 223 -13.77 3.78 21.20
N ALA A 224 -12.46 3.55 21.25
CA ALA A 224 -11.51 4.09 20.27
C ALA A 224 -11.86 3.64 18.85
N LEU A 225 -12.10 2.33 18.65
CA LEU A 225 -12.48 1.80 17.36
C LEU A 225 -13.80 2.40 16.84
N VAL A 226 -14.84 2.41 17.66
CA VAL A 226 -16.16 2.97 17.32
C VAL A 226 -16.06 4.45 16.99
N LYS A 227 -15.29 5.22 17.76
CA LYS A 227 -15.06 6.64 17.52
C LYS A 227 -14.45 6.90 16.15
N ILE A 228 -13.39 6.19 15.81
CA ILE A 228 -12.67 6.37 14.53
C ILE A 228 -13.52 5.93 13.34
N VAL A 229 -14.16 4.76 13.39
CA VAL A 229 -14.98 4.29 12.26
C VAL A 229 -16.20 5.18 12.03
N THR A 230 -16.84 5.69 13.11
CA THR A 230 -17.94 6.63 12.99
C THR A 230 -17.49 7.96 12.36
N ALA A 231 -16.34 8.48 12.77
CA ALA A 231 -15.78 9.69 12.17
C ALA A 231 -15.46 9.52 10.69
N LEU A 232 -14.95 8.36 10.29
CA LEU A 232 -14.68 8.03 8.88
C LEU A 232 -15.97 7.95 8.05
N GLU A 233 -17.02 7.30 8.54
CA GLU A 233 -18.32 7.26 7.86
C GLU A 233 -18.92 8.66 7.68
N ASN A 234 -18.85 9.51 8.73
CA ASN A 234 -19.31 10.90 8.68
C ASN A 234 -18.48 11.77 7.72
N SER A 235 -17.25 11.36 7.42
CA SER A 235 -16.35 12.05 6.48
C SER A 235 -16.50 11.61 5.02
N GLY A 236 -17.56 10.85 4.70
CA GLY A 236 -17.91 10.46 3.33
C GLY A 236 -17.52 9.04 2.94
N PHE A 237 -16.93 8.25 3.86
CA PHE A 237 -16.52 6.87 3.57
C PHE A 237 -17.57 5.81 3.97
N LYS A 238 -18.84 6.21 4.14
CA LYS A 238 -19.92 5.27 4.44
C LYS A 238 -20.02 4.18 3.36
N GLY A 239 -20.05 2.92 3.77
CA GLY A 239 -20.07 1.77 2.86
C GLY A 239 -18.70 1.41 2.24
N LYS A 240 -17.63 2.13 2.62
CA LYS A 240 -16.24 1.86 2.21
C LYS A 240 -15.39 1.30 3.34
N ILE A 241 -15.88 1.37 4.58
CA ILE A 241 -15.19 0.93 5.79
C ILE A 241 -15.83 -0.35 6.30
N ASN A 242 -15.00 -1.31 6.66
CA ASN A 242 -15.39 -2.49 7.42
C ASN A 242 -14.59 -2.57 8.72
N ILE A 243 -15.16 -3.23 9.72
CA ILE A 243 -14.45 -3.71 10.88
C ILE A 243 -14.17 -5.20 10.65
N ASP A 244 -12.90 -5.61 10.71
CA ASP A 244 -12.50 -7.00 10.50
C ASP A 244 -11.33 -7.37 11.41
N PHE A 245 -11.61 -8.13 12.45
CA PHE A 245 -10.60 -8.55 13.42
C PHE A 245 -9.62 -9.60 12.89
N SER A 246 -9.82 -10.15 11.70
CA SER A 246 -8.81 -10.97 11.02
C SER A 246 -7.66 -10.17 10.44
N VAL A 247 -7.78 -8.83 10.40
CA VAL A 247 -6.67 -7.93 10.12
C VAL A 247 -5.72 -7.95 11.32
N VAL A 248 -5.15 -9.12 11.58
CA VAL A 248 -4.09 -9.31 12.56
C VAL A 248 -2.79 -9.22 11.79
N SER A 249 -2.14 -8.08 11.89
CA SER A 249 -0.76 -7.92 11.46
C SER A 249 0.16 -8.45 12.56
N ASP A 250 1.46 -8.56 12.28
CA ASP A 250 2.42 -8.99 13.30
C ASP A 250 2.24 -8.15 14.59
N THR A 251 1.71 -8.77 15.63
CA THR A 251 1.45 -8.14 16.94
C THR A 251 2.74 -7.65 17.63
N ASN A 252 3.90 -8.06 17.13
CA ASN A 252 5.16 -7.48 17.58
C ASN A 252 5.41 -6.10 16.96
N TYR A 253 4.87 -5.86 15.76
CA TYR A 253 5.02 -4.58 15.05
C TYR A 253 3.95 -3.57 15.46
N TYR A 254 2.67 -3.95 15.37
CA TYR A 254 1.52 -3.10 15.65
C TYR A 254 0.94 -3.36 17.03
N ASN A 255 0.37 -2.33 17.66
CA ASN A 255 -0.20 -2.43 19.03
C ASN A 255 -1.56 -1.75 19.23
N GLY A 256 -2.03 -0.99 18.26
CA GLY A 256 -3.32 -0.30 18.31
C GLY A 256 -4.15 -0.57 17.06
N PHE A 257 -4.46 0.48 16.32
CA PHE A 257 -5.14 0.36 15.03
C PHE A 257 -4.29 -0.35 14.00
N VAL A 258 -4.92 -1.25 13.25
CA VAL A 258 -4.36 -1.87 12.05
C VAL A 258 -5.40 -1.87 10.95
N PHE A 259 -4.98 -1.68 9.71
CA PHE A 259 -5.89 -1.60 8.59
C PHE A 259 -5.27 -2.11 7.29
N LYS A 260 -6.14 -2.63 6.41
CA LYS A 260 -5.78 -3.11 5.08
C LYS A 260 -6.76 -2.59 4.05
N GLY A 261 -6.22 -2.11 2.94
CA GLY A 261 -7.01 -1.58 1.83
C GLY A 261 -7.02 -2.52 0.64
N TYR A 262 -8.19 -2.68 0.05
CA TYR A 262 -8.44 -3.50 -1.12
C TYR A 262 -9.11 -2.68 -2.20
N VAL A 263 -8.79 -2.96 -3.46
CA VAL A 263 -9.47 -2.38 -4.62
C VAL A 263 -9.99 -3.51 -5.50
N LYS A 264 -11.11 -3.27 -6.17
CA LYS A 264 -11.69 -4.25 -7.09
C LYS A 264 -10.70 -4.61 -8.20
N GLY A 265 -10.64 -5.87 -8.55
CA GLY A 265 -9.72 -6.40 -9.58
C GLY A 265 -8.36 -6.86 -9.05
N ILE A 266 -8.01 -6.58 -7.77
CA ILE A 266 -6.79 -7.07 -7.14
C ILE A 266 -7.15 -7.98 -5.97
N ALA A 267 -6.72 -9.24 -6.01
CA ALA A 267 -7.07 -10.25 -5.00
C ALA A 267 -6.35 -10.08 -3.65
N SER A 268 -5.31 -9.26 -3.58
CA SER A 268 -4.53 -8.99 -2.37
C SER A 268 -4.70 -7.54 -1.92
N SER A 269 -4.37 -7.26 -0.65
CA SER A 269 -4.36 -5.89 -0.15
C SER A 269 -3.35 -5.04 -0.91
N VAL A 270 -3.76 -3.85 -1.34
CA VAL A 270 -2.92 -2.86 -2.02
C VAL A 270 -2.38 -1.81 -1.06
N LEU A 271 -2.94 -1.76 0.16
CA LEU A 271 -2.52 -0.86 1.23
C LEU A 271 -2.50 -1.61 2.55
N THR A 272 -1.48 -1.38 3.36
CA THR A 272 -1.42 -1.86 4.75
C THR A 272 -0.86 -0.78 5.65
N GLY A 273 -1.41 -0.66 6.85
CA GLY A 273 -0.96 0.31 7.84
C GLY A 273 -1.39 -0.04 9.26
N GLY A 274 -0.95 0.78 10.19
CA GLY A 274 -1.32 0.65 11.60
C GLY A 274 -0.46 1.49 12.53
N GLN A 275 -0.80 1.43 13.80
CA GLN A 275 -0.11 2.07 14.90
C GLN A 275 1.00 1.16 15.43
N TYR A 276 2.22 1.70 15.62
CA TYR A 276 3.41 0.90 15.94
C TYR A 276 4.27 1.47 17.07
N ASP A 277 3.65 1.86 18.17
CA ASP A 277 4.33 2.39 19.35
C ASP A 277 5.32 1.41 19.97
N ASN A 278 5.04 0.09 19.87
CA ASN A 278 5.96 -0.97 20.34
C ASN A 278 7.29 -0.93 19.59
N LEU A 279 7.28 -0.68 18.28
CA LEU A 279 8.50 -0.50 17.50
C LEU A 279 9.26 0.75 17.95
N MET A 280 8.54 1.86 18.17
CA MET A 280 9.12 3.11 18.67
C MET A 280 9.85 2.89 20.00
N GLN A 281 9.20 2.25 20.98
CA GLN A 281 9.78 1.93 22.28
C GLN A 281 11.02 1.03 22.14
N LYS A 282 10.99 0.03 21.28
CA LYS A 282 12.13 -0.86 21.02
C LYS A 282 13.34 -0.12 20.43
N MET A 283 13.10 0.90 19.64
CA MET A 283 14.13 1.79 19.10
C MET A 283 14.54 2.91 20.08
N GLY A 284 14.08 2.83 21.35
CA GLY A 284 14.44 3.79 22.40
C GLY A 284 13.70 5.13 22.31
N ARG A 285 12.58 5.18 21.55
CA ARG A 285 11.74 6.36 21.39
C ARG A 285 10.59 6.33 22.41
N LYS A 286 10.14 7.51 22.85
CA LYS A 286 9.02 7.67 23.79
C LYS A 286 7.71 8.07 23.07
N SER A 287 7.83 8.58 21.85
CA SER A 287 6.73 8.99 21.01
C SER A 287 5.99 7.77 20.42
N GLY A 288 4.72 7.97 20.06
CA GLY A 288 3.93 7.04 19.28
C GLY A 288 4.15 7.18 17.78
N ALA A 289 3.58 6.28 17.00
CA ALA A 289 3.62 6.38 15.55
C ALA A 289 2.47 5.61 14.89
N ILE A 290 1.97 6.15 13.77
CA ILE A 290 1.00 5.52 12.90
C ILE A 290 1.30 5.86 11.44
N GLY A 291 1.19 4.88 10.55
CA GLY A 291 1.45 5.09 9.13
C GLY A 291 0.92 3.97 8.26
N PHE A 292 1.12 4.11 6.96
CA PHE A 292 0.75 3.07 6.00
C PHE A 292 1.61 3.11 4.74
N ALA A 293 1.61 1.99 4.02
CA ALA A 293 2.22 1.84 2.70
C ALA A 293 1.17 1.37 1.68
N VAL A 294 1.22 1.96 0.48
CA VAL A 294 0.53 1.51 -0.74
C VAL A 294 1.55 0.78 -1.61
N TYR A 295 1.24 -0.43 -2.04
CA TYR A 295 2.08 -1.29 -2.88
C TYR A 295 1.79 -1.01 -4.35
N LEU A 296 2.64 -0.24 -5.00
CA LEU A 296 2.41 0.24 -6.36
C LEU A 296 2.55 -0.85 -7.42
N ASP A 297 3.40 -1.86 -7.18
CA ASP A 297 3.55 -3.02 -8.05
C ASP A 297 2.24 -3.83 -8.20
N MET A 298 1.34 -3.76 -7.22
CA MET A 298 0.01 -4.37 -7.31
C MET A 298 -0.89 -3.64 -8.31
N LEU A 299 -0.68 -2.34 -8.53
CA LEU A 299 -1.50 -1.51 -9.42
C LEU A 299 -1.23 -1.79 -10.90
N GLU A 300 -0.09 -2.39 -11.25
CA GLU A 300 0.18 -2.85 -12.61
C GLU A 300 -0.84 -3.90 -13.08
N ARG A 301 -1.50 -4.58 -12.14
CA ARG A 301 -2.54 -5.58 -12.41
C ARG A 301 -3.91 -4.98 -12.68
N LEU A 302 -4.11 -3.70 -12.36
CA LEU A 302 -5.31 -3.00 -12.79
C LEU A 302 -5.26 -2.89 -14.31
N GLU A 303 -6.28 -3.41 -14.98
CA GLU A 303 -6.38 -3.32 -16.43
C GLU A 303 -6.26 -1.84 -16.85
N THR A 304 -5.13 -1.51 -17.46
CA THR A 304 -5.09 -0.35 -18.34
C THR A 304 -6.02 -0.71 -19.50
N SER A 305 -6.90 0.21 -19.90
CA SER A 305 -7.61 0.09 -21.17
C SER A 305 -6.60 -0.36 -22.21
N LYS A 306 -6.73 -1.59 -22.71
CA LYS A 306 -5.86 -2.09 -23.77
C LYS A 306 -5.91 -1.04 -24.86
N LYS A 307 -4.77 -0.42 -25.14
CA LYS A 307 -4.68 0.40 -26.35
C LYS A 307 -4.92 -0.55 -27.50
N ASP A 308 -5.99 -0.30 -28.25
CA ASP A 308 -6.31 -1.15 -29.44
C ASP A 308 -5.21 -1.07 -30.46
N TYR A 309 -4.38 -0.02 -30.39
CA TYR A 309 -3.27 0.27 -31.32
C TYR A 309 -1.98 0.61 -30.56
N ASP A 310 -0.85 0.19 -31.11
CA ASP A 310 0.50 0.52 -30.58
C ASP A 310 0.88 1.97 -30.91
N VAL A 311 0.43 2.46 -32.08
CA VAL A 311 0.64 3.84 -32.55
C VAL A 311 -0.58 4.36 -33.33
N ASP A 312 -0.76 5.68 -33.34
CA ASP A 312 -1.85 6.30 -34.11
C ASP A 312 -1.56 6.28 -35.61
N ALA A 313 -0.29 6.42 -36.03
CA ALA A 313 0.09 6.36 -37.43
C ALA A 313 1.40 5.62 -37.65
N VAL A 314 1.48 4.92 -38.75
CA VAL A 314 2.75 4.43 -39.32
C VAL A 314 2.99 5.15 -40.63
N ILE A 315 4.17 5.74 -40.82
CA ILE A 315 4.61 6.38 -42.06
C ILE A 315 5.63 5.47 -42.73
N LEU A 316 5.31 5.02 -43.92
CA LEU A 316 6.27 4.30 -44.80
C LEU A 316 7.07 5.30 -45.63
N TYR A 317 8.38 5.10 -45.72
CA TYR A 317 9.28 5.85 -46.57
C TYR A 317 10.28 4.94 -47.28
N ASP A 318 10.96 5.44 -48.29
CA ASP A 318 12.01 4.73 -49.05
C ASP A 318 13.30 5.56 -49.08
N ASP A 319 14.33 5.02 -49.75
CA ASP A 319 15.66 5.68 -49.86
C ASP A 319 15.66 6.95 -50.74
N ALA A 320 14.61 7.17 -51.52
CA ALA A 320 14.43 8.36 -52.34
C ALA A 320 13.59 9.46 -51.63
N SER A 321 13.09 9.18 -50.42
CA SER A 321 12.25 10.09 -49.66
C SER A 321 13.07 11.28 -49.15
N ASP A 322 12.54 12.48 -49.36
CA ASP A 322 13.15 13.72 -48.86
C ASP A 322 12.94 13.80 -47.31
N LEU A 323 14.03 14.15 -46.60
CA LEU A 323 14.02 14.24 -45.14
C LEU A 323 13.16 15.36 -44.62
N ASP A 324 13.11 16.52 -45.30
CA ASP A 324 12.29 17.66 -44.88
C ASP A 324 10.80 17.32 -45.03
N ALA A 325 10.40 16.72 -46.14
CA ALA A 325 9.05 16.26 -46.38
C ALA A 325 8.63 15.16 -45.34
N LEU A 326 9.58 14.29 -44.99
CA LEU A 326 9.33 13.26 -43.95
C LEU A 326 9.14 13.86 -42.58
N ASN A 327 9.98 14.85 -42.22
CA ASN A 327 9.86 15.59 -40.97
C ASN A 327 8.53 16.37 -40.88
N ASP A 328 8.12 17.01 -41.98
CA ASP A 328 6.83 17.70 -42.03
C ASP A 328 5.65 16.73 -41.85
N ALA A 329 5.73 15.54 -42.43
CA ALA A 329 4.74 14.48 -42.25
C ALA A 329 4.67 14.02 -40.80
N VAL A 330 5.80 13.81 -40.13
CA VAL A 330 5.90 13.46 -38.72
C VAL A 330 5.31 14.56 -37.85
N ASN A 331 5.71 15.81 -38.10
CA ASN A 331 5.22 16.98 -37.33
C ASN A 331 3.70 17.13 -37.47
N SER A 332 3.13 16.92 -38.64
CA SER A 332 1.68 17.01 -38.86
C SER A 332 0.88 16.02 -37.99
N VAL A 333 1.45 14.83 -37.71
CA VAL A 333 0.83 13.82 -36.83
C VAL A 333 1.04 14.16 -35.37
N THR A 334 2.28 14.54 -34.99
CA THR A 334 2.66 14.75 -33.58
C THR A 334 2.13 16.06 -33.00
N LEU A 335 1.94 17.11 -33.81
CA LEU A 335 1.32 18.38 -33.36
C LEU A 335 -0.12 18.18 -32.87
N ASP A 336 -0.84 17.19 -33.42
CA ASP A 336 -2.15 16.79 -32.93
C ASP A 336 -2.11 15.92 -31.65
N GLY A 337 -0.92 15.73 -31.07
CA GLY A 337 -0.72 14.87 -29.90
C GLY A 337 -0.83 13.37 -30.20
N LYS A 338 -0.76 12.97 -31.48
CA LYS A 338 -0.82 11.57 -31.92
C LYS A 338 0.57 10.98 -32.00
N SER A 339 0.66 9.66 -31.75
CA SER A 339 1.90 8.90 -31.86
C SER A 339 2.16 8.48 -33.30
N VAL A 340 3.44 8.50 -33.73
CA VAL A 340 3.84 8.09 -35.07
C VAL A 340 5.07 7.20 -35.04
N LYS A 341 5.09 6.18 -35.89
CA LYS A 341 6.26 5.34 -36.15
C LYS A 341 6.62 5.44 -37.62
N VAL A 342 7.88 5.73 -37.91
CA VAL A 342 8.41 5.88 -39.28
C VAL A 342 9.28 4.70 -39.61
N VAL A 343 8.97 3.97 -40.69
CA VAL A 343 9.67 2.74 -41.07
C VAL A 343 9.73 2.56 -42.58
N LYS A 344 10.77 1.89 -43.09
CA LYS A 344 10.84 1.51 -44.51
C LYS A 344 9.91 0.35 -44.83
N ASN A 345 9.79 -0.61 -43.91
CA ASN A 345 8.93 -1.78 -44.06
C ASN A 345 8.00 -1.90 -42.88
N LEU A 346 6.74 -2.20 -43.13
CA LEU A 346 5.76 -2.40 -42.11
C LEU A 346 6.09 -3.63 -41.25
N PRO A 347 6.28 -3.52 -39.90
CA PRO A 347 6.47 -4.67 -39.04
C PRO A 347 5.20 -5.57 -39.01
N GLU A 348 5.35 -6.88 -39.00
CA GLU A 348 4.26 -7.85 -39.10
C GLU A 348 3.23 -7.76 -37.93
N ASN A 349 3.66 -7.34 -36.74
CA ASN A 349 2.84 -7.41 -35.53
C ASN A 349 2.44 -6.02 -34.96
N ILE A 350 2.65 -4.93 -35.70
CA ILE A 350 2.28 -3.58 -35.21
C ILE A 350 0.82 -3.30 -35.47
N LYS A 351 0.13 -2.83 -34.45
CA LYS A 351 -1.25 -2.32 -34.55
C LYS A 351 -1.24 -0.81 -34.68
N TYR A 352 -1.89 -0.28 -35.69
CA TYR A 352 -1.95 1.17 -36.00
C TYR A 352 -3.35 1.59 -36.41
N LYS A 353 -3.69 2.85 -36.15
CA LYS A 353 -4.95 3.43 -36.67
C LYS A 353 -4.85 3.79 -38.12
N LYS A 354 -3.72 4.39 -38.56
CA LYS A 354 -3.50 4.83 -39.93
C LYS A 354 -2.17 4.34 -40.45
N LEU A 355 -2.17 3.85 -41.70
CA LEU A 355 -0.98 3.61 -42.45
C LEU A 355 -0.83 4.70 -43.54
N LEU A 356 0.26 5.41 -43.49
CA LEU A 356 0.60 6.50 -44.37
C LEU A 356 1.83 6.15 -45.19
N LYS A 357 1.94 6.65 -46.41
CA LYS A 357 3.13 6.52 -47.25
C LYS A 357 3.57 7.89 -47.72
N LEU A 358 4.86 8.20 -47.55
CA LEU A 358 5.46 9.38 -48.15
C LEU A 358 5.79 9.10 -49.62
N ASN A 359 5.35 9.96 -50.48
CA ASN A 359 5.69 9.93 -51.92
C ASN A 359 6.09 11.35 -52.37
N GLY A 360 6.60 11.48 -53.61
CA GLY A 360 7.04 12.79 -54.17
C GLY A 360 5.97 13.85 -54.30
N LYS A 361 4.70 13.56 -53.93
CA LYS A 361 3.57 14.49 -53.91
C LYS A 361 3.04 14.82 -52.50
N GLY A 362 3.65 14.25 -51.45
CA GLY A 362 3.25 14.39 -50.07
C GLY A 362 2.89 13.09 -49.39
N VAL A 363 2.03 13.13 -48.39
CA VAL A 363 1.62 11.97 -47.57
C VAL A 363 0.30 11.38 -48.08
N GLU A 364 0.29 10.13 -48.46
CA GLU A 364 -0.88 9.36 -48.91
C GLU A 364 -1.33 8.42 -47.78
N THR A 365 -2.63 8.34 -47.51
CA THR A 365 -3.20 7.37 -46.57
C THR A 365 -3.47 6.06 -47.28
N LEU A 366 -2.77 4.97 -46.90
CA LEU A 366 -2.96 3.64 -47.45
C LEU A 366 -4.07 2.88 -46.71
N GLU A 367 -4.13 3.00 -45.37
CA GLU A 367 -5.13 2.31 -44.53
C GLU A 367 -5.60 3.22 -43.39
N ASN A 368 -6.86 3.05 -43.00
CA ASN A 368 -7.46 3.71 -41.88
C ASN A 368 -8.33 2.72 -41.11
N ASN A 369 -7.86 2.33 -39.91
CA ASN A 369 -8.46 1.32 -39.02
C ASN A 369 -9.18 1.98 -37.83
N ALA A 370 -9.41 3.31 -37.84
CA ALA A 370 -10.03 4.08 -36.77
C ALA A 370 -11.54 4.01 -36.81
#